data_26cb13b9b5c43eb4538ff9a09dba9682
#
_entry.id   26cb13b9b5c43eb4538ff9a09dba9682
#
_cell.length_a   1.000
_cell.length_b   1.000
_cell.length_c   1.000
_cell.angle_alpha   90.00
_cell.angle_beta   90.00
_cell.angle_gamma   90.00
#
_symmetry.space_group_name_H-M   'P 1'
#
loop_
_entity.id
_entity.type
_entity.pdbx_description
1 polymer ?
#
loop_
_entity_poly.entity_id
_entity_poly.type
_entity_poly.pdbx_seq_one_letter_code
_entity_poly.pdbx_strand_id
1 'polypeptide(L)'
;MSKLTVAIICGGPSSEHEVSCVSGGGVLKGLDKKSFTPILIGITKAGKWVALDENYPLAIKNKVMPTIEDNGTTVELSQGGVVINGSFVKIDCIFSILHGEFGEDGKIQQLLEDADIPYVGSGVKASADAMDKALAKGLFSAAGLKVVPGIVVHKGDPHPDAQTLAYPVFVKPSSGGSSRGTHKVKSADALSAAINDALLYDSKVLIETAINGREIECAVLERDGTSYASVVGEIVVNPQFEFYDFEAKYLDDATTVKIPADIPEADAQAIQIAAMQAFDALGCAGLARCDFFYTYDNGIIINEINTLPGFTGTSVYPKLWQATGVSYSDLITALIDSAISKAD
;
A
#
# COMPACT_ATOMS: atom_id res chain seq x y z
N MET A 1 -17.84 0.79 29.22
CA MET A 1 -18.24 0.23 27.91
C MET A 1 -17.49 -1.08 27.72
N SER A 2 -18.07 -2.08 27.06
CA SER A 2 -17.35 -3.27 26.65
C SER A 2 -16.28 -2.88 25.62
N LYS A 3 -15.11 -3.57 25.64
CA LYS A 3 -14.10 -3.35 24.61
C LYS A 3 -14.62 -3.84 23.25
N LEU A 4 -14.25 -3.14 22.19
CA LEU A 4 -14.55 -3.57 20.82
C LEU A 4 -13.59 -4.69 20.41
N THR A 5 -14.07 -5.68 19.68
CA THR A 5 -13.28 -6.80 19.17
C THR A 5 -12.72 -6.44 17.79
N VAL A 6 -11.40 -6.37 17.67
CA VAL A 6 -10.71 -6.03 16.43
C VAL A 6 -9.93 -7.24 15.94
N ALA A 7 -10.27 -7.74 14.75
CA ALA A 7 -9.51 -8.79 14.11
C ALA A 7 -8.37 -8.17 13.27
N ILE A 8 -7.13 -8.58 13.55
CA ILE A 8 -5.94 -8.18 12.77
C ILE A 8 -5.64 -9.33 11.81
N ILE A 9 -5.69 -9.05 10.51
CA ILE A 9 -5.43 -10.05 9.46
C ILE A 9 -4.09 -9.74 8.79
N CYS A 10 -3.18 -10.72 8.75
CA CYS A 10 -1.87 -10.59 8.14
C CYS A 10 -1.41 -11.86 7.39
N GLY A 11 -0.32 -11.77 6.62
CA GLY A 11 0.21 -12.83 5.78
C GLY A 11 -0.30 -12.74 4.34
N GLY A 12 -1.01 -13.76 3.88
CA GLY A 12 -1.61 -13.80 2.53
C GLY A 12 -0.76 -14.50 1.47
N PRO A 13 -1.34 -14.78 0.29
CA PRO A 13 -0.65 -15.52 -0.77
C PRO A 13 0.33 -14.67 -1.59
N SER A 14 0.39 -13.35 -1.36
CA SER A 14 1.25 -12.44 -2.14
C SER A 14 2.74 -12.65 -1.85
N SER A 15 3.58 -12.08 -2.72
CA SER A 15 5.03 -12.03 -2.51
C SER A 15 5.45 -11.15 -1.32
N GLU A 16 4.53 -10.38 -0.76
CA GLU A 16 4.74 -9.50 0.40
C GLU A 16 4.24 -10.11 1.71
N HIS A 17 4.03 -11.44 1.73
CA HIS A 17 3.55 -12.20 2.89
C HIS A 17 4.31 -11.87 4.19
N GLU A 18 5.62 -11.90 4.13
CA GLU A 18 6.47 -11.67 5.28
C GLU A 18 6.39 -10.23 5.80
N VAL A 19 6.30 -9.26 4.88
CA VAL A 19 6.11 -7.84 5.23
C VAL A 19 4.78 -7.63 5.92
N SER A 20 3.73 -8.27 5.41
CA SER A 20 2.39 -8.28 6.02
C SER A 20 2.42 -8.86 7.44
N CYS A 21 3.16 -9.96 7.65
CA CYS A 21 3.33 -10.55 8.99
C CYS A 21 3.97 -9.54 9.96
N VAL A 22 5.04 -8.86 9.55
CA VAL A 22 5.71 -7.85 10.39
C VAL A 22 4.79 -6.66 10.67
N SER A 23 4.04 -6.20 9.66
CA SER A 23 3.06 -5.13 9.81
C SER A 23 1.94 -5.51 10.79
N GLY A 24 1.40 -6.74 10.68
CA GLY A 24 0.39 -7.27 11.60
C GLY A 24 0.89 -7.32 13.06
N GLY A 25 2.14 -7.74 13.26
CA GLY A 25 2.80 -7.70 14.55
C GLY A 25 2.96 -6.27 15.11
N GLY A 26 3.21 -5.31 14.22
CA GLY A 26 3.25 -3.88 14.55
C GLY A 26 1.90 -3.36 15.04
N VAL A 27 0.83 -3.62 14.26
CA VAL A 27 -0.55 -3.24 14.62
C VAL A 27 -0.96 -3.86 15.96
N LEU A 28 -0.74 -5.17 16.15
CA LEU A 28 -1.05 -5.86 17.39
C LEU A 28 -0.37 -5.24 18.60
N LYS A 29 0.91 -4.85 18.45
CA LYS A 29 1.69 -4.23 19.52
C LYS A 29 1.25 -2.78 19.80
N GLY A 30 0.84 -2.04 18.76
CA GLY A 30 0.41 -0.64 18.86
C GLY A 30 -1.05 -0.47 19.29
N LEU A 31 -1.85 -1.53 19.23
CA LEU A 31 -3.27 -1.49 19.56
C LEU A 31 -3.50 -1.11 21.04
N ASP A 32 -4.39 -0.16 21.30
CA ASP A 32 -4.80 0.19 22.66
C ASP A 32 -5.68 -0.93 23.27
N LYS A 33 -5.05 -1.82 24.03
CA LYS A 33 -5.73 -2.93 24.70
C LYS A 33 -6.70 -2.51 25.81
N LYS A 34 -6.79 -1.21 26.13
CA LYS A 34 -7.84 -0.72 27.05
C LYS A 34 -9.17 -0.59 26.33
N SER A 35 -9.14 -0.15 25.08
CA SER A 35 -10.30 0.08 24.22
C SER A 35 -10.66 -1.14 23.37
N PHE A 36 -9.68 -1.94 22.95
CA PHE A 36 -9.84 -3.02 21.98
C PHE A 36 -9.41 -4.38 22.53
N THR A 37 -10.09 -5.43 22.09
CA THR A 37 -9.72 -6.84 22.28
C THR A 37 -9.23 -7.38 20.94
N PRO A 38 -7.94 -7.72 20.78
CA PRO A 38 -7.43 -8.23 19.51
C PRO A 38 -7.80 -9.69 19.27
N ILE A 39 -8.10 -10.03 18.02
CA ILE A 39 -8.10 -11.40 17.49
C ILE A 39 -7.06 -11.41 16.37
N LEU A 40 -6.06 -12.28 16.48
CA LEU A 40 -5.04 -12.38 15.45
C LEU A 40 -5.38 -13.51 14.47
N ILE A 41 -5.49 -13.17 13.19
CA ILE A 41 -5.81 -14.09 12.10
C ILE A 41 -4.66 -14.05 11.10
N GLY A 42 -4.14 -15.21 10.78
CA GLY A 42 -3.12 -15.38 9.77
C GLY A 42 -3.69 -15.98 8.49
N ILE A 43 -3.17 -15.55 7.34
CA ILE A 43 -3.42 -16.22 6.07
C ILE A 43 -2.08 -16.80 5.59
N THR A 44 -2.01 -18.12 5.40
CA THR A 44 -0.79 -18.77 4.92
C THR A 44 -0.50 -18.40 3.47
N LYS A 45 0.70 -18.70 2.97
CA LYS A 45 1.04 -18.53 1.53
C LYS A 45 0.15 -19.35 0.60
N ALA A 46 -0.42 -20.47 1.11
CA ALA A 46 -1.39 -21.26 0.38
C ALA A 46 -2.82 -20.71 0.42
N GLY A 47 -3.05 -19.56 1.08
CA GLY A 47 -4.36 -18.92 1.20
C GLY A 47 -5.25 -19.50 2.30
N LYS A 48 -4.73 -20.37 3.17
CA LYS A 48 -5.50 -20.92 4.29
C LYS A 48 -5.54 -19.93 5.46
N TRP A 49 -6.73 -19.67 5.99
CA TRP A 49 -6.97 -18.83 7.15
C TRP A 49 -6.80 -19.62 8.44
N VAL A 50 -6.05 -19.09 9.39
CA VAL A 50 -5.74 -19.72 10.67
C VAL A 50 -5.85 -18.71 11.81
N ALA A 51 -6.33 -19.15 12.97
CA ALA A 51 -6.30 -18.35 14.18
C ALA A 51 -4.91 -18.45 14.81
N LEU A 52 -4.35 -17.33 15.22
CA LEU A 52 -3.03 -17.23 15.83
C LEU A 52 -3.15 -16.79 17.29
N ASP A 53 -2.23 -17.26 18.13
CA ASP A 53 -2.07 -16.73 19.48
C ASP A 53 -1.51 -15.30 19.44
N GLU A 54 -1.89 -14.43 20.39
CA GLU A 54 -1.37 -13.06 20.48
C GLU A 54 0.16 -12.99 20.58
N ASN A 55 0.81 -14.04 21.05
CA ASN A 55 2.27 -14.12 21.16
C ASN A 55 2.92 -14.76 19.93
N TYR A 56 2.16 -15.03 18.86
CA TYR A 56 2.73 -15.56 17.62
C TYR A 56 3.87 -14.66 17.11
N PRO A 57 5.03 -15.23 16.73
CA PRO A 57 6.25 -14.46 16.47
C PRO A 57 6.20 -13.72 15.13
N LEU A 58 5.54 -12.57 15.08
CA LEU A 58 5.41 -11.71 13.91
C LEU A 58 6.52 -10.64 13.76
N ALA A 59 7.61 -10.75 14.51
CA ALA A 59 8.73 -9.83 14.42
C ALA A 59 9.92 -10.43 13.65
N ILE A 60 10.69 -9.59 12.98
CA ILE A 60 11.96 -10.00 12.37
C ILE A 60 12.91 -10.48 13.48
N LYS A 61 13.45 -11.69 13.34
CA LYS A 61 14.41 -12.26 14.29
C LYS A 61 15.62 -12.79 13.52
N ASN A 62 16.83 -12.35 13.92
CA ASN A 62 18.09 -12.75 13.29
C ASN A 62 18.10 -12.53 11.75
N LYS A 63 17.55 -11.41 11.26
CA LYS A 63 17.35 -11.10 9.84
C LYS A 63 16.42 -12.07 9.09
N VAL A 64 15.67 -12.91 9.78
CA VAL A 64 14.65 -13.78 9.20
C VAL A 64 13.29 -13.14 9.41
N MET A 65 12.54 -12.97 8.32
CA MET A 65 11.18 -12.46 8.36
C MET A 65 10.20 -13.58 8.75
N PRO A 66 9.14 -13.26 9.51
CA PRO A 66 8.15 -14.24 9.95
C PRO A 66 7.28 -14.72 8.79
N THR A 67 6.83 -15.97 8.87
CA THR A 67 5.83 -16.58 7.99
C THR A 67 4.70 -17.17 8.80
N ILE A 68 3.52 -17.33 8.18
CA ILE A 68 2.38 -17.97 8.81
C ILE A 68 2.25 -19.37 8.26
N GLU A 69 2.32 -20.34 9.17
CA GLU A 69 2.18 -21.76 8.88
C GLU A 69 0.77 -22.26 9.25
N ASP A 70 0.33 -23.32 8.58
CA ASP A 70 -0.90 -24.02 8.94
C ASP A 70 -0.74 -24.67 10.33
N ASN A 71 -1.51 -24.22 11.30
CA ASN A 71 -1.48 -24.72 12.67
C ASN A 71 -2.68 -25.66 12.99
N GLY A 72 -3.43 -26.04 11.98
CA GLY A 72 -4.59 -26.93 12.11
C GLY A 72 -5.88 -26.26 12.57
N THR A 73 -5.86 -24.94 12.90
CA THR A 73 -7.09 -24.18 13.18
C THR A 73 -7.80 -23.85 11.88
N THR A 74 -9.11 -23.58 11.95
CA THR A 74 -9.90 -23.08 10.84
C THR A 74 -10.50 -21.73 11.18
N VAL A 75 -10.46 -20.79 10.22
CA VAL A 75 -11.14 -19.50 10.32
C VAL A 75 -11.94 -19.30 9.03
N GLU A 76 -13.22 -19.00 9.18
CA GLU A 76 -14.13 -18.71 8.08
C GLU A 76 -14.85 -17.39 8.37
N LEU A 77 -14.99 -16.53 7.34
CA LEU A 77 -15.81 -15.33 7.45
C LEU A 77 -17.29 -15.72 7.57
N SER A 78 -18.00 -14.97 8.39
CA SER A 78 -19.44 -15.13 8.62
C SER A 78 -20.06 -13.76 8.83
N GLN A 79 -21.37 -13.65 8.66
CA GLN A 79 -22.10 -12.39 8.83
C GLN A 79 -21.78 -11.75 10.20
N GLY A 80 -21.16 -10.56 10.19
CA GLY A 80 -20.80 -9.78 11.39
C GLY A 80 -19.68 -10.38 12.23
N GLY A 81 -18.86 -11.33 11.70
CA GLY A 81 -17.77 -11.92 12.45
C GLY A 81 -17.06 -13.07 11.75
N VAL A 82 -16.41 -13.93 12.55
CA VAL A 82 -15.67 -15.09 12.06
C VAL A 82 -16.08 -16.33 12.83
N VAL A 83 -15.96 -17.50 12.18
CA VAL A 83 -16.11 -18.81 12.83
C VAL A 83 -14.70 -19.40 13.00
N ILE A 84 -14.27 -19.57 14.24
CA ILE A 84 -12.98 -20.16 14.60
C ILE A 84 -13.21 -21.55 15.18
N ASN A 85 -12.72 -22.59 14.53
CA ASN A 85 -12.90 -23.99 14.93
C ASN A 85 -14.37 -24.33 15.22
N GLY A 86 -15.29 -23.83 14.39
CA GLY A 86 -16.74 -24.05 14.55
C GLY A 86 -17.44 -23.14 15.56
N SER A 87 -16.74 -22.23 16.23
CA SER A 87 -17.30 -21.27 17.20
C SER A 87 -17.36 -19.87 16.60
N PHE A 88 -18.56 -19.26 16.60
CA PHE A 88 -18.72 -17.89 16.12
C PHE A 88 -18.12 -16.88 17.10
N VAL A 89 -17.37 -15.91 16.55
CA VAL A 89 -16.81 -14.78 17.25
C VAL A 89 -17.25 -13.50 16.53
N LYS A 90 -17.99 -12.64 17.23
CA LYS A 90 -18.37 -11.33 16.70
C LYS A 90 -17.13 -10.45 16.52
N ILE A 91 -17.02 -9.79 15.38
CA ILE A 91 -15.96 -8.82 15.09
C ILE A 91 -16.60 -7.44 14.89
N ASP A 92 -16.10 -6.46 15.62
CA ASP A 92 -16.58 -5.08 15.49
C ASP A 92 -15.82 -4.31 14.40
N CYS A 93 -14.53 -4.68 14.12
CA CYS A 93 -13.76 -4.13 13.02
C CYS A 93 -12.65 -5.08 12.61
N ILE A 94 -12.31 -5.12 11.32
CA ILE A 94 -11.13 -5.81 10.80
C ILE A 94 -10.04 -4.80 10.44
N PHE A 95 -8.84 -5.01 10.96
CA PHE A 95 -7.62 -4.36 10.48
C PHE A 95 -6.88 -5.34 9.58
N SER A 96 -7.21 -5.32 8.27
CA SER A 96 -6.49 -6.11 7.28
C SER A 96 -5.20 -5.38 6.92
N ILE A 97 -4.05 -6.05 7.08
CA ILE A 97 -2.74 -5.51 6.72
C ILE A 97 -2.03 -6.46 5.75
N LEU A 98 -2.75 -6.82 4.70
CA LEU A 98 -2.30 -7.69 3.62
C LEU A 98 -1.73 -6.82 2.49
N HIS A 99 -0.43 -6.92 2.22
CA HIS A 99 0.22 -6.15 1.17
C HIS A 99 0.19 -6.87 -0.18
N GLY A 100 0.09 -6.09 -1.26
CA GLY A 100 0.11 -6.57 -2.63
C GLY A 100 -1.18 -7.25 -3.08
N GLU A 101 -1.05 -8.22 -3.99
CA GLU A 101 -2.19 -8.96 -4.53
C GLU A 101 -3.01 -9.63 -3.43
N PHE A 102 -4.34 -9.68 -3.60
CA PHE A 102 -5.35 -10.08 -2.65
C PHE A 102 -5.60 -9.06 -1.54
N GLY A 103 -4.59 -8.35 -1.05
CA GLY A 103 -4.71 -7.35 0.02
C GLY A 103 -5.13 -5.97 -0.46
N GLU A 104 -4.60 -5.54 -1.62
CA GLU A 104 -4.75 -4.17 -2.14
C GLU A 104 -5.53 -4.09 -3.46
N ASP A 105 -6.02 -5.23 -3.99
CA ASP A 105 -6.67 -5.32 -5.30
C ASP A 105 -8.20 -5.40 -5.25
N GLY A 106 -8.81 -5.20 -4.08
CA GLY A 106 -10.26 -5.25 -3.85
C GLY A 106 -10.78 -6.64 -3.45
N LYS A 107 -9.99 -7.71 -3.57
CA LYS A 107 -10.46 -9.08 -3.29
C LYS A 107 -10.80 -9.31 -1.82
N ILE A 108 -9.91 -8.95 -0.90
CA ILE A 108 -10.19 -9.08 0.52
C ILE A 108 -11.31 -8.13 0.95
N GLN A 109 -11.33 -6.91 0.41
CA GLN A 109 -12.38 -5.93 0.70
C GLN A 109 -13.76 -6.47 0.34
N GLN A 110 -13.89 -7.12 -0.84
CA GLN A 110 -15.15 -7.75 -1.24
C GLN A 110 -15.60 -8.83 -0.26
N LEU A 111 -14.68 -9.68 0.20
CA LEU A 111 -15.00 -10.72 1.20
C LEU A 111 -15.48 -10.13 2.53
N LEU A 112 -14.92 -8.98 2.93
CA LEU A 112 -15.30 -8.30 4.17
C LEU A 112 -16.65 -7.57 4.03
N GLU A 113 -16.91 -6.96 2.87
CA GLU A 113 -18.23 -6.38 2.55
C GLU A 113 -19.31 -7.45 2.49
N ASP A 114 -19.06 -8.60 1.84
CA ASP A 114 -20.00 -9.73 1.79
C ASP A 114 -20.31 -10.30 3.18
N ALA A 115 -19.36 -10.21 4.12
CA ALA A 115 -19.53 -10.65 5.51
C ALA A 115 -20.13 -9.55 6.42
N ASP A 116 -20.41 -8.35 5.89
CA ASP A 116 -20.95 -7.20 6.64
C ASP A 116 -20.12 -6.87 7.89
N ILE A 117 -18.79 -6.80 7.72
CA ILE A 117 -17.85 -6.50 8.80
C ILE A 117 -17.13 -5.18 8.47
N PRO A 118 -17.21 -4.16 9.34
CA PRO A 118 -16.42 -2.94 9.18
C PRO A 118 -14.92 -3.24 9.08
N TYR A 119 -14.21 -2.56 8.19
CA TYR A 119 -12.77 -2.76 8.02
C TYR A 119 -12.01 -1.47 7.76
N VAL A 120 -10.76 -1.44 8.16
CA VAL A 120 -9.83 -0.33 7.96
C VAL A 120 -9.38 -0.27 6.51
N GLY A 121 -9.45 0.90 5.91
CA GLY A 121 -8.91 1.19 4.59
C GLY A 121 -9.95 1.42 3.51
N SER A 122 -9.48 1.43 2.28
CA SER A 122 -10.27 1.72 1.08
C SER A 122 -11.18 0.55 0.71
N GLY A 123 -12.34 0.85 0.13
CA GLY A 123 -13.30 -0.15 -0.36
C GLY A 123 -12.82 -0.85 -1.64
N VAL A 124 -13.62 -1.80 -2.12
CA VAL A 124 -13.32 -2.67 -3.27
C VAL A 124 -12.86 -1.88 -4.49
N LYS A 125 -13.67 -0.89 -4.91
CA LYS A 125 -13.38 -0.13 -6.13
C LYS A 125 -12.11 0.71 -6.00
N ALA A 126 -11.94 1.44 -4.91
CA ALA A 126 -10.79 2.31 -4.71
C ALA A 126 -9.49 1.51 -4.63
N SER A 127 -9.50 0.35 -3.96
CA SER A 127 -8.36 -0.56 -3.89
C SER A 127 -7.97 -1.09 -5.28
N ALA A 128 -8.95 -1.59 -6.04
CA ALA A 128 -8.71 -2.10 -7.40
C ALA A 128 -8.22 -1.00 -8.36
N ASP A 129 -8.83 0.19 -8.31
CA ASP A 129 -8.46 1.33 -9.16
C ASP A 129 -7.05 1.85 -8.83
N ALA A 130 -6.68 1.89 -7.54
CA ALA A 130 -5.35 2.30 -7.10
C ALA A 130 -4.25 1.30 -7.52
N MET A 131 -4.55 0.00 -7.49
CA MET A 131 -3.63 -1.05 -7.92
C MET A 131 -3.30 -0.96 -9.42
N ASP A 132 -4.28 -0.57 -10.26
CA ASP A 132 -4.12 -0.36 -11.69
C ASP A 132 -3.51 1.03 -11.98
N LYS A 133 -2.19 1.09 -12.12
CA LYS A 133 -1.45 2.36 -12.33
C LYS A 133 -1.93 3.18 -13.53
N ALA A 134 -2.31 2.51 -14.62
CA ALA A 134 -2.81 3.20 -15.80
C ALA A 134 -4.18 3.86 -15.54
N LEU A 135 -5.07 3.16 -14.84
CA LEU A 135 -6.39 3.69 -14.44
C LEU A 135 -6.23 4.81 -13.41
N ALA A 136 -5.44 4.58 -12.35
CA ALA A 136 -5.18 5.57 -11.31
C ALA A 136 -4.65 6.89 -11.90
N LYS A 137 -3.68 6.83 -12.81
CA LYS A 137 -3.15 8.02 -13.50
C LYS A 137 -4.20 8.73 -14.35
N GLY A 138 -5.11 7.99 -14.96
CA GLY A 138 -6.26 8.57 -15.67
C GLY A 138 -7.16 9.37 -14.73
N LEU A 139 -7.47 8.83 -13.55
CA LEU A 139 -8.28 9.49 -12.53
C LEU A 139 -7.56 10.70 -11.92
N PHE A 140 -6.26 10.59 -11.64
CA PHE A 140 -5.44 11.73 -11.18
C PHE A 140 -5.42 12.86 -12.19
N SER A 141 -5.21 12.53 -13.47
CA SER A 141 -5.21 13.53 -14.55
C SER A 141 -6.58 14.22 -14.69
N ALA A 142 -7.68 13.46 -14.58
CA ALA A 142 -9.03 14.00 -14.60
C ALA A 142 -9.32 14.93 -13.40
N ALA A 143 -8.68 14.67 -12.25
CA ALA A 143 -8.72 15.54 -11.08
C ALA A 143 -7.77 16.75 -11.15
N GLY A 144 -7.06 16.95 -12.28
CA GLY A 144 -6.14 18.06 -12.49
C GLY A 144 -4.74 17.86 -11.93
N LEU A 145 -4.41 16.66 -11.45
CA LEU A 145 -3.08 16.33 -10.99
C LEU A 145 -2.14 16.02 -12.17
N LYS A 146 -0.89 16.46 -12.06
CA LYS A 146 0.13 16.14 -13.04
C LYS A 146 0.64 14.72 -12.84
N VAL A 147 0.58 13.91 -13.88
CA VAL A 147 1.05 12.52 -13.91
C VAL A 147 2.24 12.36 -14.86
N VAL A 148 3.00 11.28 -14.68
CA VAL A 148 4.05 10.92 -15.66
C VAL A 148 3.37 10.54 -16.97
N PRO A 149 3.75 11.15 -18.11
CA PRO A 149 3.25 10.75 -19.41
C PRO A 149 3.63 9.29 -19.73
N GLY A 150 2.69 8.52 -20.24
CA GLY A 150 2.92 7.11 -20.52
C GLY A 150 2.04 6.56 -21.64
N ILE A 151 2.42 5.39 -22.11
CA ILE A 151 1.70 4.59 -23.11
C ILE A 151 1.26 3.30 -22.45
N VAL A 152 0.01 2.92 -22.66
CA VAL A 152 -0.54 1.64 -22.22
C VAL A 152 -0.49 0.66 -23.39
N VAL A 153 0.02 -0.55 -23.12
CA VAL A 153 0.10 -1.68 -24.07
C VAL A 153 -0.63 -2.86 -23.47
N HIS A 154 -1.63 -3.40 -24.16
CA HIS A 154 -2.31 -4.63 -23.76
C HIS A 154 -1.67 -5.85 -24.40
N LYS A 155 -1.85 -6.99 -23.77
CA LYS A 155 -1.38 -8.29 -24.30
C LYS A 155 -2.03 -8.55 -25.64
N GLY A 156 -1.20 -8.71 -26.68
CA GLY A 156 -1.64 -8.88 -28.07
C GLY A 156 -1.67 -7.63 -28.91
N ASP A 157 -1.51 -6.45 -28.32
CA ASP A 157 -1.34 -5.22 -29.07
C ASP A 157 0.03 -5.15 -29.75
N PRO A 158 0.16 -4.42 -30.88
CA PRO A 158 1.45 -4.11 -31.45
C PRO A 158 2.25 -3.24 -30.45
N HIS A 159 3.55 -3.52 -30.32
CA HIS A 159 4.41 -2.66 -29.52
C HIS A 159 4.52 -1.28 -30.16
N PRO A 160 4.63 -0.19 -29.35
CA PRO A 160 4.83 1.15 -29.87
C PRO A 160 6.16 1.24 -30.65
N ASP A 161 6.23 2.17 -31.59
CA ASP A 161 7.47 2.45 -32.30
C ASP A 161 8.54 2.95 -31.32
N ALA A 162 9.50 2.09 -31.04
CA ALA A 162 10.58 2.35 -30.09
C ALA A 162 11.40 3.60 -30.40
N GLN A 163 11.46 4.02 -31.67
CA GLN A 163 12.21 5.20 -32.11
C GLN A 163 11.53 6.53 -31.74
N THR A 164 10.24 6.50 -31.40
CA THR A 164 9.48 7.70 -31.02
C THR A 164 9.56 8.04 -29.53
N LEU A 165 10.16 7.15 -28.70
CA LEU A 165 10.23 7.33 -27.26
C LEU A 165 11.47 8.12 -26.83
N ALA A 166 11.30 8.98 -25.83
CA ALA A 166 12.42 9.67 -25.16
C ALA A 166 12.98 8.79 -24.05
N TYR A 167 14.10 8.14 -24.30
CA TYR A 167 14.79 7.27 -23.34
C TYR A 167 15.58 8.06 -22.27
N PRO A 168 15.75 7.51 -21.05
CA PRO A 168 15.23 6.21 -20.60
C PRO A 168 13.73 6.22 -20.33
N VAL A 169 13.09 5.04 -20.48
CA VAL A 169 11.69 4.81 -20.09
C VAL A 169 11.63 3.70 -19.04
N PHE A 170 10.59 3.71 -18.21
CA PHE A 170 10.22 2.60 -17.36
C PHE A 170 9.10 1.80 -18.03
N VAL A 171 9.29 0.49 -18.10
CA VAL A 171 8.29 -0.49 -18.55
C VAL A 171 7.88 -1.29 -17.33
N LYS A 172 6.59 -1.30 -16.99
CA LYS A 172 6.11 -1.95 -15.77
C LYS A 172 4.71 -2.53 -15.95
N PRO A 173 4.35 -3.63 -15.27
CA PRO A 173 2.96 -4.10 -15.18
C PRO A 173 2.07 -2.98 -14.65
N SER A 174 0.85 -2.85 -15.17
CA SER A 174 -0.10 -1.83 -14.70
C SER A 174 -0.57 -2.14 -13.28
N SER A 175 -0.88 -3.40 -13.01
CA SER A 175 -1.25 -3.89 -11.69
C SER A 175 -0.09 -4.67 -11.07
N GLY A 176 0.21 -4.36 -9.82
CA GLY A 176 1.30 -5.04 -9.10
C GLY A 176 2.12 -4.10 -8.25
N GLY A 177 2.77 -4.68 -7.24
CA GLY A 177 3.61 -4.00 -6.27
C GLY A 177 5.09 -4.42 -6.36
N SER A 178 5.91 -3.84 -5.47
CA SER A 178 7.30 -4.26 -5.22
C SER A 178 8.20 -4.32 -6.46
N SER A 179 7.95 -3.47 -7.46
CA SER A 179 8.74 -3.34 -8.70
C SER A 179 8.91 -4.64 -9.51
N ARG A 180 8.08 -5.67 -9.30
CA ARG A 180 8.16 -6.93 -10.06
C ARG A 180 7.80 -6.70 -11.52
N GLY A 181 8.62 -7.21 -12.43
CA GLY A 181 8.45 -7.02 -13.88
C GLY A 181 8.69 -5.57 -14.33
N THR A 182 9.29 -4.72 -13.50
CA THR A 182 9.63 -3.34 -13.83
C THR A 182 11.04 -3.26 -14.41
N HIS A 183 11.17 -2.61 -15.57
CA HIS A 183 12.43 -2.45 -16.29
C HIS A 183 12.71 -0.99 -16.61
N LYS A 184 13.94 -0.53 -16.33
CA LYS A 184 14.47 0.74 -16.84
C LYS A 184 15.13 0.50 -18.18
N VAL A 185 14.45 0.90 -19.24
CA VAL A 185 14.89 0.70 -20.62
C VAL A 185 15.65 1.94 -21.08
N LYS A 186 16.92 1.76 -21.45
CA LYS A 186 17.85 2.86 -21.81
C LYS A 186 17.95 3.10 -23.33
N SER A 187 17.46 2.16 -24.16
CA SER A 187 17.52 2.23 -25.61
C SER A 187 16.37 1.47 -26.29
N ALA A 188 16.08 1.83 -27.54
CA ALA A 188 15.02 1.23 -28.35
C ALA A 188 15.13 -0.30 -28.48
N ASP A 189 16.33 -0.83 -28.57
CA ASP A 189 16.59 -2.27 -28.81
C ASP A 189 16.12 -3.17 -27.67
N ALA A 190 16.06 -2.63 -26.43
CA ALA A 190 15.65 -3.38 -25.25
C ALA A 190 14.13 -3.29 -24.99
N LEU A 191 13.39 -2.42 -25.66
CA LEU A 191 11.99 -2.12 -25.35
C LEU A 191 11.08 -3.34 -25.48
N SER A 192 11.13 -4.03 -26.60
CA SER A 192 10.26 -5.19 -26.86
C SER A 192 10.47 -6.33 -25.87
N ALA A 193 11.72 -6.58 -25.46
CA ALA A 193 12.04 -7.59 -24.45
C ALA A 193 11.45 -7.21 -23.08
N ALA A 194 11.57 -5.94 -22.68
CA ALA A 194 11.02 -5.45 -21.41
C ALA A 194 9.47 -5.51 -21.39
N ILE A 195 8.79 -5.15 -22.51
CA ILE A 195 7.33 -5.27 -22.62
C ILE A 195 6.90 -6.74 -22.49
N ASN A 196 7.57 -7.65 -23.20
CA ASN A 196 7.22 -9.08 -23.15
C ASN A 196 7.42 -9.67 -21.75
N ASP A 197 8.47 -9.27 -21.04
CA ASP A 197 8.68 -9.71 -19.65
C ASP A 197 7.60 -9.15 -18.71
N ALA A 198 7.31 -7.85 -18.79
CA ALA A 198 6.25 -7.22 -17.99
C ALA A 198 4.87 -7.86 -18.24
N LEU A 199 4.57 -8.28 -19.48
CA LEU A 199 3.34 -9.00 -19.86
C LEU A 199 3.24 -10.43 -19.29
N LEU A 200 4.27 -10.95 -18.64
CA LEU A 200 4.19 -12.20 -17.88
C LEU A 200 3.50 -12.00 -16.52
N TYR A 201 3.50 -10.77 -16.01
CA TYR A 201 2.96 -10.40 -14.70
C TYR A 201 1.57 -9.77 -14.78
N ASP A 202 1.26 -9.06 -15.88
CA ASP A 202 -0.06 -8.45 -16.09
C ASP A 202 -0.40 -8.47 -17.58
N SER A 203 -1.68 -8.48 -17.91
CA SER A 203 -2.19 -8.35 -19.28
C SER A 203 -2.06 -6.91 -19.84
N LYS A 204 -1.70 -5.95 -19.00
CA LYS A 204 -1.56 -4.52 -19.31
C LYS A 204 -0.23 -3.99 -18.76
N VAL A 205 0.53 -3.32 -19.62
CA VAL A 205 1.83 -2.74 -19.32
C VAL A 205 1.79 -1.24 -19.54
N LEU A 206 2.43 -0.51 -18.63
CA LEU A 206 2.61 0.93 -18.72
C LEU A 206 4.07 1.25 -19.08
N ILE A 207 4.28 2.06 -20.11
CA ILE A 207 5.58 2.56 -20.53
C ILE A 207 5.61 4.05 -20.22
N GLU A 208 6.51 4.48 -19.34
CA GLU A 208 6.59 5.85 -18.83
C GLU A 208 7.97 6.46 -19.05
N THR A 209 8.02 7.74 -19.38
CA THR A 209 9.28 8.49 -19.40
C THR A 209 9.89 8.47 -17.99
N ALA A 210 11.19 8.19 -17.88
CA ALA A 210 11.89 8.27 -16.63
C ALA A 210 11.97 9.74 -16.16
N ILE A 211 11.48 9.99 -14.96
CA ILE A 211 11.52 11.32 -14.34
C ILE A 211 12.82 11.43 -13.53
N ASN A 212 13.57 12.49 -13.77
CA ASN A 212 14.70 12.87 -12.93
C ASN A 212 14.20 13.82 -11.84
N GLY A 213 13.91 13.30 -10.67
CA GLY A 213 13.34 14.03 -9.56
C GLY A 213 13.64 13.37 -8.22
N ARG A 214 13.37 14.10 -7.14
CA ARG A 214 13.41 13.58 -5.78
C ARG A 214 12.10 12.83 -5.51
N GLU A 215 12.17 11.69 -4.83
CA GLU A 215 10.99 10.92 -4.45
C GLU A 215 10.45 11.44 -3.11
N ILE A 216 9.25 11.99 -3.13
CA ILE A 216 8.58 12.56 -1.95
C ILE A 216 7.31 11.77 -1.67
N GLU A 217 7.15 11.34 -0.43
CA GLU A 217 5.98 10.61 0.04
C GLU A 217 5.15 11.47 1.01
N CYS A 218 3.83 11.37 0.89
CA CYS A 218 2.87 12.00 1.79
C CYS A 218 1.83 10.99 2.25
N ALA A 219 1.62 10.90 3.56
CA ALA A 219 0.60 10.04 4.14
C ALA A 219 -0.74 10.80 4.25
N VAL A 220 -1.83 10.15 3.85
CA VAL A 220 -3.20 10.66 4.02
C VAL A 220 -3.92 9.78 5.03
N LEU A 221 -4.66 10.41 5.94
CA LEU A 221 -5.53 9.81 6.94
C LEU A 221 -6.91 10.44 6.85
N GLU A 222 -7.94 9.62 6.77
CA GLU A 222 -9.31 10.10 6.86
C GLU A 222 -9.83 9.96 8.30
N ARG A 223 -10.47 11.01 8.78
CA ARG A 223 -11.20 11.06 10.05
C ARG A 223 -12.53 11.79 9.83
N ASP A 224 -13.61 11.22 10.30
CA ASP A 224 -14.95 11.83 10.24
C ASP A 224 -15.30 12.33 8.83
N GLY A 225 -14.95 11.56 7.78
CA GLY A 225 -15.20 11.90 6.39
C GLY A 225 -14.32 13.04 5.84
N THR A 226 -13.28 13.45 6.56
CA THR A 226 -12.33 14.48 6.14
C THR A 226 -10.94 13.88 5.97
N SER A 227 -10.28 14.12 4.84
CA SER A 227 -8.91 13.71 4.58
C SER A 227 -7.91 14.74 5.14
N TYR A 228 -6.85 14.25 5.78
CA TYR A 228 -5.74 15.02 6.33
C TYR A 228 -4.43 14.50 5.77
N ALA A 229 -3.51 15.39 5.47
CA ALA A 229 -2.18 15.05 5.01
C ALA A 229 -1.13 15.22 6.11
N SER A 230 -0.18 14.31 6.19
CA SER A 230 0.98 14.42 7.08
C SER A 230 2.00 15.44 6.59
N VAL A 231 3.06 15.69 7.37
CA VAL A 231 4.30 16.25 6.81
C VAL A 231 4.80 15.32 5.69
N VAL A 232 5.54 15.88 4.73
CA VAL A 232 6.10 15.10 3.62
C VAL A 232 7.48 14.55 3.98
N GLY A 233 7.79 13.34 3.45
CA GLY A 233 9.08 12.70 3.61
C GLY A 233 9.78 12.49 2.27
N GLU A 234 11.10 12.48 2.28
CA GLU A 234 11.92 12.18 1.10
C GLU A 234 12.54 10.81 1.21
N ILE A 235 12.41 10.01 0.17
CA ILE A 235 13.11 8.75 0.00
C ILE A 235 14.44 9.03 -0.71
N VAL A 236 15.54 8.86 0.00
CA VAL A 236 16.89 9.02 -0.56
C VAL A 236 17.46 7.64 -0.83
N VAL A 237 17.47 7.27 -2.11
CA VAL A 237 18.07 5.99 -2.55
C VAL A 237 19.59 6.13 -2.58
N ASN A 238 20.30 5.16 -2.01
CA ASN A 238 21.75 5.13 -2.09
C ASN A 238 22.18 5.01 -3.57
N PRO A 239 23.13 5.87 -4.05
CA PRO A 239 23.56 5.89 -5.46
C PRO A 239 24.10 4.57 -6.01
N GLN A 240 24.36 3.57 -5.18
CA GLN A 240 24.76 2.22 -5.59
C GLN A 240 23.61 1.40 -6.18
N PHE A 241 22.33 1.82 -5.93
CA PHE A 241 21.15 1.15 -6.45
C PHE A 241 20.55 1.95 -7.61
N GLU A 242 20.19 1.28 -8.70
CA GLU A 242 19.64 1.97 -9.89
C GLU A 242 18.21 2.49 -9.68
N PHE A 243 17.46 1.87 -8.76
CA PHE A 243 16.10 2.30 -8.36
C PHE A 243 15.66 1.60 -7.05
N TYR A 244 14.55 2.07 -6.48
CA TYR A 244 14.00 1.62 -5.21
C TYR A 244 13.19 0.32 -5.39
N ASP A 245 13.87 -0.84 -5.31
CA ASP A 245 13.27 -2.16 -5.44
C ASP A 245 12.90 -2.79 -4.08
N PHE A 246 12.43 -4.05 -4.11
CA PHE A 246 12.00 -4.76 -2.91
C PHE A 246 13.13 -4.94 -1.87
N GLU A 247 14.35 -5.26 -2.31
CA GLU A 247 15.49 -5.45 -1.40
C GLU A 247 15.88 -4.13 -0.74
N ALA A 248 15.90 -3.04 -1.51
CA ALA A 248 16.15 -1.70 -1.02
C ALA A 248 15.07 -1.21 -0.02
N LYS A 249 13.82 -1.70 -0.16
CA LYS A 249 12.69 -1.32 0.73
C LYS A 249 12.75 -1.97 2.11
N TYR A 250 13.19 -3.21 2.21
CA TYR A 250 12.92 -4.02 3.40
C TYR A 250 14.13 -4.71 4.02
N LEU A 251 15.24 -4.89 3.30
CA LEU A 251 16.33 -5.77 3.72
C LEU A 251 17.69 -5.09 3.92
N ASP A 252 17.93 -3.94 3.31
CA ASP A 252 19.21 -3.25 3.35
C ASP A 252 19.11 -1.80 3.86
N ASP A 253 20.24 -1.25 4.35
CA ASP A 253 20.42 0.19 4.59
C ASP A 253 20.53 1.00 3.25
N ALA A 254 19.85 0.51 2.20
CA ALA A 254 19.92 1.03 0.84
C ALA A 254 19.18 2.36 0.69
N THR A 255 18.26 2.67 1.62
CA THR A 255 17.48 3.90 1.59
C THR A 255 17.47 4.61 2.92
N THR A 256 17.54 5.93 2.86
CA THR A 256 17.36 6.82 4.02
C THR A 256 16.08 7.63 3.82
N VAL A 257 15.24 7.66 4.83
CA VAL A 257 14.02 8.48 4.82
C VAL A 257 14.30 9.76 5.61
N LYS A 258 14.19 10.91 4.95
CA LYS A 258 14.28 12.23 5.60
C LYS A 258 12.89 12.75 5.90
N ILE A 259 12.55 12.93 7.17
CA ILE A 259 11.25 13.45 7.62
C ILE A 259 11.49 14.60 8.61
N PRO A 260 10.98 15.81 8.34
CA PRO A 260 10.35 16.23 7.09
C PRO A 260 11.34 16.28 5.92
N ALA A 261 10.83 16.24 4.68
CA ALA A 261 11.64 16.46 3.49
C ALA A 261 12.20 17.89 3.46
N ASP A 262 13.44 18.02 3.00
CA ASP A 262 14.10 19.32 2.86
C ASP A 262 13.71 19.98 1.52
N ILE A 263 12.49 20.55 1.49
CA ILE A 263 11.92 21.31 0.36
C ILE A 263 11.26 22.59 0.87
N PRO A 264 11.02 23.59 0.01
CA PRO A 264 10.29 24.80 0.38
C PRO A 264 8.90 24.46 0.97
N GLU A 265 8.50 25.21 2.00
CA GLU A 265 7.21 24.99 2.68
C GLU A 265 6.01 25.09 1.72
N ALA A 266 6.04 26.00 0.78
CA ALA A 266 4.99 26.13 -0.23
C ALA A 266 4.86 24.89 -1.11
N ASP A 267 5.98 24.24 -1.46
CA ASP A 267 5.99 23.01 -2.24
C ASP A 267 5.52 21.83 -1.39
N ALA A 268 5.91 21.76 -0.11
CA ALA A 268 5.41 20.75 0.81
C ALA A 268 3.88 20.85 0.96
N GLN A 269 3.33 22.05 1.13
CA GLN A 269 1.89 22.29 1.19
C GLN A 269 1.19 21.90 -0.12
N ALA A 270 1.78 22.19 -1.28
CA ALA A 270 1.25 21.81 -2.58
C ALA A 270 1.20 20.28 -2.74
N ILE A 271 2.22 19.53 -2.26
CA ILE A 271 2.22 18.07 -2.24
C ILE A 271 1.13 17.53 -1.31
N GLN A 272 0.96 18.12 -0.13
CA GLN A 272 -0.10 17.73 0.81
C GLN A 272 -1.50 17.88 0.19
N ILE A 273 -1.76 19.01 -0.48
CA ILE A 273 -3.02 19.24 -1.20
C ILE A 273 -3.20 18.22 -2.33
N ALA A 274 -2.15 17.97 -3.13
CA ALA A 274 -2.18 17.00 -4.21
C ALA A 274 -2.41 15.56 -3.70
N ALA A 275 -1.87 15.21 -2.53
CA ALA A 275 -2.08 13.90 -1.90
C ALA A 275 -3.54 13.70 -1.49
N MET A 276 -4.17 14.70 -0.86
CA MET A 276 -5.59 14.66 -0.52
C MET A 276 -6.47 14.61 -1.78
N GLN A 277 -6.14 15.38 -2.83
CA GLN A 277 -6.87 15.33 -4.10
C GLN A 277 -6.75 13.94 -4.77
N ALA A 278 -5.59 13.29 -4.72
CA ALA A 278 -5.40 11.95 -5.26
C ALA A 278 -6.21 10.90 -4.48
N PHE A 279 -6.22 11.03 -3.16
CA PHE A 279 -7.01 10.19 -2.26
C PHE A 279 -8.51 10.29 -2.59
N ASP A 280 -9.02 11.51 -2.71
CA ASP A 280 -10.44 11.77 -3.02
C ASP A 280 -10.80 11.35 -4.46
N ALA A 281 -9.90 11.56 -5.44
CA ALA A 281 -10.12 11.20 -6.83
C ALA A 281 -10.33 9.69 -7.06
N LEU A 282 -9.69 8.86 -6.23
CA LEU A 282 -9.88 7.40 -6.26
C LEU A 282 -11.01 6.93 -5.35
N GLY A 283 -11.58 7.81 -4.52
CA GLY A 283 -12.56 7.43 -3.50
C GLY A 283 -11.94 6.57 -2.41
N CYS A 284 -10.69 6.84 -2.08
CA CYS A 284 -9.99 6.15 -0.99
C CYS A 284 -10.64 6.43 0.36
N ALA A 285 -10.37 5.57 1.32
CA ALA A 285 -10.89 5.65 2.66
C ALA A 285 -9.85 5.23 3.70
N GLY A 286 -9.96 5.77 4.90
CA GLY A 286 -9.11 5.47 6.05
C GLY A 286 -7.68 5.95 5.86
N LEU A 287 -6.90 5.30 5.02
CA LEU A 287 -5.48 5.59 4.84
C LEU A 287 -5.00 5.42 3.39
N ALA A 288 -4.00 6.19 3.02
CA ALA A 288 -3.17 5.94 1.83
C ALA A 288 -1.83 6.65 1.94
N ARG A 289 -0.83 6.19 1.18
CA ARG A 289 0.42 6.91 0.94
C ARG A 289 0.49 7.30 -0.53
N CYS A 290 0.68 8.58 -0.79
CA CYS A 290 0.84 9.12 -2.12
C CYS A 290 2.32 9.40 -2.37
N ASP A 291 2.83 8.90 -3.49
CA ASP A 291 4.23 8.96 -3.87
C ASP A 291 4.39 9.90 -5.05
N PHE A 292 5.30 10.88 -4.94
CA PHE A 292 5.49 11.95 -5.90
C PHE A 292 6.93 12.04 -6.38
N PHE A 293 7.11 12.48 -7.62
CA PHE A 293 8.37 13.04 -8.08
C PHE A 293 8.34 14.57 -7.92
N TYR A 294 9.30 15.10 -7.18
CA TYR A 294 9.55 16.52 -7.06
C TYR A 294 10.71 16.92 -7.96
N THR A 295 10.42 17.70 -8.99
CA THR A 295 11.37 18.05 -10.04
C THR A 295 11.58 19.55 -10.13
N TYR A 296 12.79 19.97 -10.52
CA TYR A 296 13.13 21.39 -10.66
C TYR A 296 12.33 22.07 -11.80
N ASP A 297 12.21 21.38 -12.94
CA ASP A 297 11.61 21.95 -14.16
C ASP A 297 10.12 21.65 -14.29
N ASN A 298 9.70 20.50 -13.77
CA ASN A 298 8.34 19.98 -13.97
C ASN A 298 7.45 20.09 -12.72
N GLY A 299 7.98 20.58 -11.59
CA GLY A 299 7.24 20.72 -10.35
C GLY A 299 6.88 19.38 -9.71
N ILE A 300 5.66 19.27 -9.22
CA ILE A 300 5.14 18.10 -8.49
C ILE A 300 4.39 17.18 -9.46
N ILE A 301 4.77 15.90 -9.52
CA ILE A 301 4.17 14.88 -10.38
C ILE A 301 3.78 13.69 -9.50
N ILE A 302 2.51 13.30 -9.48
CA ILE A 302 2.10 12.09 -8.76
C ILE A 302 2.55 10.85 -9.53
N ASN A 303 3.18 9.92 -8.84
CA ASN A 303 3.61 8.63 -9.38
C ASN A 303 2.53 7.57 -9.14
N GLU A 304 2.20 7.32 -7.87
CA GLU A 304 1.23 6.30 -7.47
C GLU A 304 0.61 6.61 -6.10
N ILE A 305 -0.42 5.85 -5.74
CA ILE A 305 -1.03 5.83 -4.43
C ILE A 305 -1.06 4.38 -3.91
N ASN A 306 -0.73 4.20 -2.64
CA ASN A 306 -0.77 2.91 -1.95
C ASN A 306 -1.88 2.95 -0.91
N THR A 307 -2.94 2.19 -1.11
CA THR A 307 -4.14 2.18 -0.25
C THR A 307 -3.94 1.40 1.05
N LEU A 308 -2.91 0.56 1.11
CA LEU A 308 -2.53 -0.17 2.32
C LEU A 308 -1.00 -0.15 2.50
N PRO A 309 -0.42 1.03 2.78
CA PRO A 309 1.03 1.18 2.88
C PRO A 309 1.62 0.34 4.01
N GLY A 310 2.93 0.04 3.94
CA GLY A 310 3.64 -0.64 5.01
C GLY A 310 3.36 0.00 6.37
N PHE A 311 3.04 -0.84 7.36
CA PHE A 311 2.52 -0.40 8.66
C PHE A 311 3.34 -0.95 9.84
N THR A 312 4.64 -1.17 9.64
CA THR A 312 5.56 -1.45 10.75
C THR A 312 5.91 -0.15 11.48
N GLY A 313 6.40 -0.22 12.71
CA GLY A 313 6.86 0.98 13.42
C GLY A 313 8.03 1.71 12.74
N THR A 314 8.66 1.09 11.73
CA THR A 314 9.75 1.68 10.93
C THR A 314 9.32 2.08 9.52
N SER A 315 8.11 1.73 9.11
CA SER A 315 7.55 2.10 7.80
C SER A 315 7.33 3.61 7.66
N VAL A 316 7.37 4.11 6.43
CA VAL A 316 7.30 5.54 6.15
C VAL A 316 5.96 6.13 6.58
N TYR A 317 4.85 5.47 6.26
CA TYR A 317 3.51 5.97 6.58
C TYR A 317 3.33 6.31 8.08
N PRO A 318 3.58 5.40 9.03
CA PRO A 318 3.48 5.76 10.46
C PRO A 318 4.52 6.80 10.91
N LYS A 319 5.73 6.80 10.34
CA LYS A 319 6.74 7.81 10.66
C LYS A 319 6.34 9.21 10.25
N LEU A 320 5.69 9.36 9.10
CA LEU A 320 5.16 10.65 8.64
C LEU A 320 4.11 11.18 9.62
N TRP A 321 3.20 10.32 10.08
CA TRP A 321 2.21 10.72 11.09
C TRP A 321 2.83 11.00 12.45
N GLN A 322 3.83 10.23 12.87
CA GLN A 322 4.56 10.51 14.11
C GLN A 322 5.26 11.88 14.06
N ALA A 323 5.87 12.24 12.94
CA ALA A 323 6.46 13.54 12.74
C ALA A 323 5.41 14.67 12.65
N THR A 324 4.18 14.35 12.29
CA THR A 324 3.02 15.26 12.32
C THR A 324 2.42 15.39 13.72
N GLY A 325 2.85 14.59 14.70
CA GLY A 325 2.37 14.64 16.08
C GLY A 325 1.31 13.59 16.44
N VAL A 326 1.03 12.63 15.56
CA VAL A 326 0.10 11.51 15.82
C VAL A 326 0.91 10.28 16.22
N SER A 327 0.72 9.77 17.43
CA SER A 327 1.41 8.57 17.88
C SER A 327 0.96 7.33 17.10
N TYR A 328 1.78 6.29 17.07
CA TYR A 328 1.45 5.04 16.37
C TYR A 328 0.16 4.38 16.91
N SER A 329 -0.04 4.43 18.24
CA SER A 329 -1.26 3.91 18.87
C SER A 329 -2.49 4.76 18.53
N ASP A 330 -2.37 6.10 18.54
CA ASP A 330 -3.47 6.99 18.18
C ASP A 330 -3.83 6.87 16.69
N LEU A 331 -2.84 6.61 15.83
CA LEU A 331 -3.06 6.35 14.41
C LEU A 331 -3.90 5.08 14.19
N ILE A 332 -3.55 3.99 14.86
CA ILE A 332 -4.31 2.73 14.80
C ILE A 332 -5.74 2.95 15.32
N THR A 333 -5.88 3.63 16.45
CA THR A 333 -7.18 3.94 17.04
C THR A 333 -8.04 4.77 16.09
N ALA A 334 -7.47 5.83 15.51
CA ALA A 334 -8.19 6.69 14.57
C ALA A 334 -8.68 5.94 13.31
N LEU A 335 -7.87 4.99 12.80
CA LEU A 335 -8.26 4.17 11.66
C LEU A 335 -9.40 3.21 11.98
N ILE A 336 -9.37 2.58 13.15
CA ILE A 336 -10.43 1.69 13.62
C ILE A 336 -11.72 2.47 13.85
N ASP A 337 -11.65 3.60 14.54
CA ASP A 337 -12.81 4.45 14.83
C ASP A 337 -13.46 4.97 13.54
N SER A 338 -12.64 5.41 12.56
CA SER A 338 -13.13 5.81 11.24
C SER A 338 -13.84 4.68 10.50
N ALA A 339 -13.31 3.46 10.56
CA ALA A 339 -13.91 2.30 9.90
C ALA A 339 -15.27 1.93 10.50
N ILE A 340 -15.41 1.98 11.83
CA ILE A 340 -16.67 1.69 12.53
C ILE A 340 -17.71 2.78 12.26
N SER A 341 -17.32 4.05 12.33
CA SER A 341 -18.23 5.18 12.11
C SER A 341 -18.82 5.23 10.68
N LYS A 342 -18.19 4.59 9.71
CA LYS A 342 -18.70 4.50 8.33
C LYS A 342 -19.76 3.42 8.15
N ALA A 343 -19.77 2.42 9.03
CA ALA A 343 -20.68 1.30 8.95
C ALA A 343 -22.00 1.57 9.72
N ASP A 344 -22.01 2.57 10.63
CA ASP A 344 -23.18 3.05 11.34
C ASP A 344 -23.99 4.06 10.48
#